data_6df66081865bf59cad50cafe381a3937
#
_entry.id   6df66081865bf59cad50cafe381a3937
#
_cell.length_a   1.000
_cell.length_b   1.000
_cell.length_c   1.000
_cell.angle_alpha   90.00
_cell.angle_beta   90.00
_cell.angle_gamma   90.00
#
_symmetry.space_group_name_H-M   'P 1'
#
loop_
_entity.id
_entity.type
_entity.pdbx_description
1 polymer ?
#
loop_
_entity_poly.entity_id
_entity_poly.type
_entity_poly.pdbx_seq_one_letter_code
_entity_poly.pdbx_strand_id
1 'polypeptide(L)'
;MSCSLKLSGISFEAFPLVWDTDYFGVQSARVVLKDAVSKSEQEKIIDYCSNFEFVTFSNLRNKQENNTWIGADTTAFLTDLNMQYTKHIDEQPRVHDNFINIYNAFPRNEEVLKIAQHAYLYSRFFNDPYLPREKAQNVYVHWTSCAFNKPEKYFVIAEKNHKIIGYLLFFINEEHANAVIELIATSNLHRGQNIGGSLMANLESFAFEKGLKTIKVGTQADNILGVRFYNKCGFQYILCNSIYHYWPNRRA
;
A
#
# COMPACT_ATOMS: atom_id res chain seq x y z
N MET A 1 -14.80 -1.12 24.76
CA MET A 1 -13.62 -0.52 25.43
C MET A 1 -12.40 -0.82 24.53
N SER A 2 -12.04 0.10 23.64
CA SER A 2 -10.85 -0.04 22.80
C SER A 2 -9.66 0.45 23.60
N CYS A 3 -9.04 -0.45 24.35
CA CYS A 3 -7.75 -0.19 24.94
C CYS A 3 -6.73 -0.14 23.79
N SER A 4 -6.00 0.96 23.63
CA SER A 4 -4.91 1.08 22.65
C SER A 4 -3.75 0.20 23.11
N LEU A 5 -3.85 -1.09 22.85
CA LEU A 5 -2.76 -2.05 23.07
C LEU A 5 -1.65 -1.79 22.03
N LYS A 6 -0.90 -0.70 22.25
CA LYS A 6 0.37 -0.50 21.55
C LYS A 6 1.46 -1.17 22.37
N LEU A 7 2.29 -1.96 21.72
CA LEU A 7 3.48 -2.56 22.30
C LEU A 7 4.70 -2.14 21.45
N SER A 8 5.80 -1.78 22.09
CA SER A 8 7.03 -1.46 21.39
C SER A 8 8.24 -2.06 22.11
N GLY A 9 9.22 -2.50 21.34
CA GLY A 9 10.55 -2.88 21.75
C GLY A 9 11.60 -2.03 21.05
N ILE A 10 12.85 -2.39 21.19
CA ILE A 10 13.97 -1.75 20.47
C ILE A 10 13.84 -2.04 18.98
N SER A 11 13.55 -3.30 18.62
CA SER A 11 13.56 -3.82 17.24
C SER A 11 12.18 -3.93 16.62
N PHE A 12 11.11 -3.62 17.33
CA PHE A 12 9.74 -3.75 16.81
C PHE A 12 8.74 -2.74 17.39
N GLU A 13 7.63 -2.63 16.71
CA GLU A 13 6.39 -2.02 17.23
C GLU A 13 5.19 -2.86 16.83
N ALA A 14 4.15 -2.87 17.67
CA ALA A 14 2.92 -3.58 17.43
C ALA A 14 1.71 -2.72 17.82
N PHE A 15 0.67 -2.76 17.00
CA PHE A 15 -0.54 -1.95 17.20
C PHE A 15 -1.75 -2.58 16.52
N PRO A 16 -2.97 -2.33 17.04
CA PRO A 16 -4.22 -2.75 16.41
C PRO A 16 -4.40 -2.08 15.04
N LEU A 17 -4.97 -2.81 14.08
CA LEU A 17 -5.39 -2.28 12.78
C LEU A 17 -6.91 -2.06 12.79
N VAL A 18 -7.34 -0.86 13.12
CA VAL A 18 -8.77 -0.51 13.22
C VAL A 18 -9.47 -0.70 11.87
N TRP A 19 -8.86 -0.17 10.78
CA TRP A 19 -9.43 -0.29 9.45
C TRP A 19 -9.58 -1.73 8.99
N ASP A 20 -8.54 -2.58 9.18
CA ASP A 20 -8.59 -4.00 8.82
C ASP A 20 -9.66 -4.73 9.66
N THR A 21 -9.75 -4.41 10.97
CA THR A 21 -10.77 -4.97 11.87
C THR A 21 -12.17 -4.65 11.39
N ASP A 22 -12.46 -3.38 11.12
CA ASP A 22 -13.78 -2.94 10.68
C ASP A 22 -14.14 -3.52 9.31
N TYR A 23 -13.18 -3.54 8.40
CA TYR A 23 -13.40 -4.02 7.05
C TYR A 23 -13.55 -5.53 6.97
N PHE A 24 -12.63 -6.30 7.54
CA PHE A 24 -12.66 -7.77 7.48
C PHE A 24 -13.61 -8.38 8.50
N GLY A 25 -13.89 -7.70 9.62
CA GLY A 25 -14.71 -8.19 10.71
C GLY A 25 -13.98 -9.19 11.61
N VAL A 26 -12.64 -9.10 11.65
CA VAL A 26 -11.76 -9.90 12.50
C VAL A 26 -10.82 -8.99 13.27
N GLN A 27 -10.60 -9.25 14.55
CA GLN A 27 -9.71 -8.45 15.40
C GLN A 27 -8.28 -8.52 14.84
N SER A 28 -7.82 -7.39 14.27
CA SER A 28 -6.61 -7.31 13.46
C SER A 28 -5.54 -6.46 14.12
N ALA A 29 -4.27 -6.88 13.98
CA ALA A 29 -3.11 -6.11 14.41
C ALA A 29 -1.98 -6.15 13.39
N ARG A 30 -1.01 -5.27 13.59
CA ARG A 30 0.25 -5.26 12.85
C ARG A 30 1.42 -5.30 13.81
N VAL A 31 2.42 -6.10 13.46
CA VAL A 31 3.75 -6.08 14.05
C VAL A 31 4.73 -5.63 12.99
N VAL A 32 5.43 -4.52 13.23
CA VAL A 32 6.48 -4.01 12.35
C VAL A 32 7.83 -4.37 12.96
N LEU A 33 8.57 -5.24 12.31
CA LEU A 33 9.92 -5.65 12.69
C LEU A 33 10.92 -4.71 12.03
N LYS A 34 11.49 -3.80 12.81
CA LYS A 34 12.39 -2.71 12.33
C LYS A 34 13.83 -3.22 12.20
N ASP A 35 14.20 -4.16 13.06
CA ASP A 35 15.50 -4.85 13.05
C ASP A 35 15.33 -6.32 13.46
N ALA A 36 16.44 -7.09 13.54
CA ALA A 36 16.44 -8.45 14.05
C ALA A 36 15.95 -8.47 15.51
N VAL A 37 14.88 -9.23 15.77
CA VAL A 37 14.28 -9.31 17.11
C VAL A 37 15.00 -10.33 17.98
N SER A 38 15.30 -9.95 19.22
CA SER A 38 15.86 -10.84 20.24
C SER A 38 14.83 -11.88 20.69
N LYS A 39 15.30 -13.00 21.28
CA LYS A 39 14.41 -14.06 21.78
C LYS A 39 13.37 -13.54 22.76
N SER A 40 13.75 -12.63 23.67
CA SER A 40 12.80 -12.04 24.61
C SER A 40 11.77 -11.11 23.92
N GLU A 41 12.11 -10.46 22.80
CA GLU A 41 11.16 -9.70 22.00
C GLU A 41 10.24 -10.62 21.21
N GLN A 42 10.72 -11.74 20.69
CA GLN A 42 9.92 -12.78 20.04
C GLN A 42 8.80 -13.27 20.96
N GLU A 43 9.14 -13.62 22.21
CA GLU A 43 8.16 -14.05 23.23
C GLU A 43 7.08 -12.97 23.48
N LYS A 44 7.48 -11.71 23.64
CA LYS A 44 6.55 -10.58 23.82
C LYS A 44 5.66 -10.36 22.61
N ILE A 45 6.20 -10.54 21.40
CA ILE A 45 5.43 -10.41 20.15
C ILE A 45 4.38 -11.50 20.06
N ILE A 46 4.74 -12.77 20.36
CA ILE A 46 3.78 -13.88 20.31
C ILE A 46 2.67 -13.71 21.36
N ASP A 47 3.02 -13.30 22.59
CA ASP A 47 2.04 -12.99 23.63
C ASP A 47 1.09 -11.87 23.19
N TYR A 48 1.62 -10.80 22.61
CA TYR A 48 0.80 -9.72 22.05
C TYR A 48 -0.14 -10.24 20.95
N CYS A 49 0.36 -11.04 20.02
CA CYS A 49 -0.41 -11.58 18.91
C CYS A 49 -1.57 -12.45 19.37
N SER A 50 -1.46 -13.14 20.51
CA SER A 50 -2.51 -14.00 21.05
C SER A 50 -3.83 -13.28 21.36
N ASN A 51 -3.79 -11.94 21.47
CA ASN A 51 -4.96 -11.10 21.70
C ASN A 51 -5.76 -10.77 20.43
N PHE A 52 -5.31 -11.22 19.27
CA PHE A 52 -5.92 -10.91 17.98
C PHE A 52 -6.24 -12.19 17.19
N GLU A 53 -7.20 -12.08 16.30
CA GLU A 53 -7.55 -13.18 15.39
C GLU A 53 -6.62 -13.21 14.17
N PHE A 54 -6.22 -12.01 13.70
CA PHE A 54 -5.40 -11.83 12.51
C PHE A 54 -4.28 -10.82 12.76
N VAL A 55 -3.05 -11.18 12.43
CA VAL A 55 -1.87 -10.31 12.58
C VAL A 55 -1.09 -10.26 11.28
N THR A 56 -0.71 -9.06 10.88
CA THR A 56 0.24 -8.84 9.78
C THR A 56 1.63 -8.59 10.36
N PHE A 57 2.61 -9.44 10.08
CA PHE A 57 4.02 -9.10 10.27
C PHE A 57 4.54 -8.33 9.07
N SER A 58 5.16 -7.19 9.31
CA SER A 58 5.89 -6.39 8.32
C SER A 58 7.37 -6.44 8.69
N ASN A 59 8.12 -7.36 8.08
CA ASN A 59 9.57 -7.49 8.31
C ASN A 59 10.31 -6.54 7.37
N LEU A 60 10.73 -5.40 7.93
CA LEU A 60 11.37 -4.34 7.15
C LEU A 60 12.73 -4.80 6.64
N ARG A 61 13.03 -4.44 5.39
CA ARG A 61 14.27 -4.81 4.69
C ARG A 61 14.46 -6.32 4.55
N ASN A 62 13.36 -7.10 4.68
CA ASN A 62 13.38 -8.55 4.53
C ASN A 62 14.51 -9.23 5.38
N LYS A 63 14.66 -8.82 6.65
CA LYS A 63 15.69 -9.31 7.54
C LYS A 63 15.62 -10.84 7.66
N GLN A 64 16.73 -11.52 7.35
CA GLN A 64 16.78 -12.97 7.29
C GLN A 64 16.54 -13.63 8.66
N GLU A 65 17.07 -13.03 9.74
CA GLU A 65 16.89 -13.52 11.09
C GLU A 65 15.41 -13.59 11.48
N ASN A 66 14.66 -12.54 11.13
CA ASN A 66 13.23 -12.50 11.38
C ASN A 66 12.46 -13.51 10.50
N ASN A 67 12.86 -13.67 9.22
CA ASN A 67 12.26 -14.66 8.34
C ASN A 67 12.45 -16.08 8.89
N THR A 68 13.65 -16.38 9.39
CA THR A 68 13.98 -17.68 9.99
C THR A 68 13.14 -17.92 11.23
N TRP A 69 13.08 -16.95 12.16
CA TRP A 69 12.25 -17.04 13.34
C TRP A 69 10.75 -17.23 13.01
N ILE A 70 10.20 -16.39 12.15
CA ILE A 70 8.78 -16.48 11.78
C ILE A 70 8.45 -17.85 11.21
N GLY A 71 9.31 -18.36 10.30
CA GLY A 71 9.09 -19.65 9.65
C GLY A 71 9.32 -20.86 10.55
N ALA A 72 10.18 -20.76 11.58
CA ALA A 72 10.49 -21.86 12.49
C ALA A 72 9.53 -21.93 13.69
N ASP A 73 9.14 -20.77 14.23
CA ASP A 73 8.48 -20.68 15.54
C ASP A 73 7.01 -20.21 15.46
N THR A 74 6.50 -19.96 14.24
CA THR A 74 5.10 -19.53 14.05
C THR A 74 4.42 -20.29 12.90
N THR A 75 3.09 -20.19 12.83
CA THR A 75 2.29 -20.66 11.68
C THR A 75 2.03 -19.54 10.67
N ALA A 76 2.74 -18.41 10.78
CA ALA A 76 2.63 -17.31 9.83
C ALA A 76 3.19 -17.73 8.46
N PHE A 77 2.53 -17.29 7.40
CA PHE A 77 2.92 -17.59 6.04
C PHE A 77 3.16 -16.32 5.24
N LEU A 78 4.13 -16.38 4.34
CA LEU A 78 4.49 -15.25 3.45
C LEU A 78 3.35 -14.97 2.48
N THR A 79 2.85 -13.73 2.48
CA THR A 79 1.77 -13.30 1.59
C THR A 79 2.21 -12.29 0.54
N ASP A 80 3.30 -11.56 0.79
CA ASP A 80 3.79 -10.54 -0.13
C ASP A 80 5.28 -10.25 0.11
N LEU A 81 5.98 -9.94 -0.97
CA LEU A 81 7.25 -9.26 -0.96
C LEU A 81 7.01 -7.84 -1.49
N ASN A 82 6.91 -6.90 -0.56
CA ASN A 82 6.55 -5.52 -0.87
C ASN A 82 7.80 -4.71 -1.23
N MET A 83 7.99 -4.47 -2.52
CA MET A 83 9.09 -3.70 -3.09
C MET A 83 8.83 -2.20 -2.96
N GLN A 84 9.78 -1.47 -2.39
CA GLN A 84 9.70 -0.03 -2.18
C GLN A 84 10.54 0.71 -3.21
N TYR A 85 9.95 1.71 -3.81
CA TYR A 85 10.56 2.54 -4.84
C TYR A 85 10.52 4.02 -4.44
N THR A 86 11.50 4.77 -4.88
CA THR A 86 11.53 6.24 -4.75
C THR A 86 11.96 6.87 -6.06
N LYS A 87 11.50 8.09 -6.29
CA LYS A 87 11.99 8.97 -7.35
C LYS A 87 12.27 10.34 -6.76
N HIS A 88 13.46 10.89 -7.02
CA HIS A 88 13.80 12.27 -6.68
C HIS A 88 13.17 13.23 -7.68
N ILE A 89 12.78 14.40 -7.20
CA ILE A 89 12.16 15.46 -8.00
C ILE A 89 13.14 16.63 -8.04
N ASP A 90 14.04 16.61 -9.00
CA ASP A 90 15.12 17.58 -9.14
C ASP A 90 14.82 18.62 -10.22
N GLU A 91 14.00 18.27 -11.23
CA GLU A 91 13.66 19.13 -12.36
C GLU A 91 12.14 19.16 -12.58
N GLN A 92 11.64 20.27 -13.10
CA GLN A 92 10.24 20.38 -13.48
C GLN A 92 9.96 19.53 -14.72
N PRO A 93 9.12 18.51 -14.65
CA PRO A 93 8.74 17.72 -15.80
C PRO A 93 7.99 18.59 -16.82
N ARG A 94 8.29 18.41 -18.11
CA ARG A 94 7.50 19.03 -19.18
C ARG A 94 6.22 18.22 -19.38
N VAL A 95 5.12 18.68 -18.81
CA VAL A 95 3.82 18.01 -18.91
C VAL A 95 2.81 18.96 -19.52
N HIS A 96 2.14 18.53 -20.57
CA HIS A 96 0.99 19.24 -21.14
C HIS A 96 -0.08 18.22 -21.59
N ASP A 97 -0.64 17.51 -20.62
CA ASP A 97 -1.77 16.61 -20.90
C ASP A 97 -3.07 17.30 -20.47
N ASN A 98 -3.74 17.96 -21.40
CA ASN A 98 -5.00 18.71 -21.15
C ASN A 98 -6.17 17.85 -20.64
N PHE A 99 -6.00 16.53 -20.58
CA PHE A 99 -7.01 15.59 -20.10
C PHE A 99 -6.74 15.09 -18.68
N ILE A 100 -5.75 15.68 -17.96
CA ILE A 100 -5.41 15.31 -16.58
C ILE A 100 -5.61 16.48 -15.64
N ASN A 101 -6.30 16.22 -14.53
CA ASN A 101 -6.51 17.18 -13.46
C ASN A 101 -6.15 16.58 -12.11
N ILE A 102 -5.68 17.42 -11.18
CA ILE A 102 -5.38 17.02 -9.80
C ILE A 102 -6.39 17.66 -8.87
N TYR A 103 -6.99 16.82 -8.04
CA TYR A 103 -7.99 17.23 -7.06
C TYR A 103 -7.56 16.86 -5.66
N ASN A 104 -7.76 17.77 -4.73
CA ASN A 104 -7.73 17.48 -3.30
C ASN A 104 -9.16 17.19 -2.84
N ALA A 105 -9.33 16.24 -1.94
CA ALA A 105 -10.65 15.84 -1.44
C ALA A 105 -11.66 15.52 -2.58
N PHE A 106 -11.22 14.75 -3.58
CA PHE A 106 -12.05 14.40 -4.74
C PHE A 106 -13.37 13.77 -4.31
N PRO A 107 -14.52 14.21 -4.88
CA PRO A 107 -15.81 13.64 -4.50
C PRO A 107 -15.95 12.20 -4.95
N ARG A 108 -16.84 11.44 -4.28
CA ARG A 108 -17.12 10.05 -4.65
C ARG A 108 -17.50 9.95 -6.14
N ASN A 109 -16.85 9.02 -6.82
CA ASN A 109 -17.03 8.82 -8.25
C ASN A 109 -17.09 7.33 -8.59
N GLU A 110 -18.17 6.91 -9.24
CA GLU A 110 -18.43 5.51 -9.56
C GLU A 110 -17.55 4.99 -10.72
N GLU A 111 -17.08 5.86 -11.63
CA GLU A 111 -16.14 5.43 -12.69
C GLU A 111 -14.78 5.08 -12.12
N VAL A 112 -14.30 5.86 -11.13
CA VAL A 112 -13.06 5.55 -10.39
C VAL A 112 -13.20 4.22 -9.66
N LEU A 113 -14.34 3.96 -9.00
CA LEU A 113 -14.58 2.68 -8.30
C LEU A 113 -14.64 1.49 -9.27
N LYS A 114 -15.25 1.66 -10.47
CA LYS A 114 -15.25 0.63 -11.52
C LYS A 114 -13.82 0.32 -12.00
N ILE A 115 -12.96 1.33 -12.14
CA ILE A 115 -11.56 1.11 -12.49
C ILE A 115 -10.87 0.34 -11.36
N ALA A 116 -11.05 0.74 -10.09
CA ALA A 116 -10.47 0.06 -8.94
C ALA A 116 -10.88 -1.41 -8.85
N GLN A 117 -12.12 -1.74 -9.18
CA GLN A 117 -12.66 -3.11 -9.15
C GLN A 117 -11.91 -4.09 -10.08
N HIS A 118 -11.37 -3.60 -11.20
CA HIS A 118 -10.79 -4.45 -12.24
C HIS A 118 -9.28 -4.27 -12.43
N ALA A 119 -8.67 -3.32 -11.75
CA ALA A 119 -7.28 -2.97 -12.02
C ALA A 119 -6.26 -3.78 -11.22
N TYR A 120 -6.59 -4.13 -9.98
CA TYR A 120 -5.65 -4.74 -9.05
C TYR A 120 -5.77 -6.25 -9.06
N LEU A 121 -4.72 -6.93 -9.53
CA LEU A 121 -4.65 -8.39 -9.67
C LEU A 121 -3.75 -9.02 -8.60
N TYR A 122 -2.98 -8.22 -7.90
CA TYR A 122 -2.01 -8.66 -6.91
C TYR A 122 -2.30 -8.00 -5.56
N SER A 123 -2.34 -8.80 -4.51
CA SER A 123 -2.55 -8.31 -3.15
C SER A 123 -2.20 -9.39 -2.15
N ARG A 124 -1.57 -8.99 -1.04
CA ARG A 124 -1.38 -9.87 0.13
C ARG A 124 -2.71 -10.47 0.63
N PHE A 125 -3.80 -9.74 0.46
CA PHE A 125 -5.13 -10.20 0.89
C PHE A 125 -5.70 -11.30 -0.02
N PHE A 126 -5.29 -11.35 -1.30
CA PHE A 126 -5.70 -12.44 -2.21
C PHE A 126 -4.95 -13.74 -1.94
N ASN A 127 -3.75 -13.62 -1.35
CA ASN A 127 -2.89 -14.75 -1.01
C ASN A 127 -3.21 -15.34 0.37
N ASP A 128 -4.20 -14.79 1.09
CA ASP A 128 -4.64 -15.29 2.38
C ASP A 128 -5.94 -16.13 2.23
N PRO A 129 -5.87 -17.45 2.44
CA PRO A 129 -7.02 -18.33 2.29
C PRO A 129 -8.05 -18.18 3.40
N TYR A 130 -7.72 -17.49 4.49
CA TYR A 130 -8.55 -17.36 5.67
C TYR A 130 -9.35 -16.05 5.73
N LEU A 131 -8.98 -15.06 4.93
CA LEU A 131 -9.76 -13.85 4.82
C LEU A 131 -11.05 -14.09 4.01
N PRO A 132 -12.16 -13.40 4.34
CA PRO A 132 -13.38 -13.48 3.55
C PRO A 132 -13.11 -13.11 2.09
N ARG A 133 -13.26 -14.08 1.19
CA ARG A 133 -12.87 -13.96 -0.23
C ARG A 133 -13.46 -12.73 -0.92
N GLU A 134 -14.75 -12.47 -0.70
CA GLU A 134 -15.43 -11.32 -1.29
C GLU A 134 -14.81 -9.99 -0.82
N LYS A 135 -14.52 -9.89 0.50
CA LYS A 135 -13.86 -8.70 1.06
C LYS A 135 -12.44 -8.55 0.54
N ALA A 136 -11.67 -9.63 0.47
CA ALA A 136 -10.34 -9.59 -0.11
C ALA A 136 -10.37 -9.09 -1.56
N GLN A 137 -11.30 -9.57 -2.39
CA GLN A 137 -11.46 -9.12 -3.78
C GLN A 137 -11.88 -7.65 -3.92
N ASN A 138 -12.62 -7.11 -2.98
CA ASN A 138 -13.13 -5.73 -2.99
C ASN A 138 -12.28 -4.74 -2.18
N VAL A 139 -11.14 -5.18 -1.63
CA VAL A 139 -10.32 -4.34 -0.72
C VAL A 139 -9.88 -3.02 -1.36
N TYR A 140 -9.49 -3.02 -2.62
CA TYR A 140 -9.06 -1.80 -3.31
C TYR A 140 -10.21 -0.88 -3.69
N VAL A 141 -11.40 -1.42 -3.98
CA VAL A 141 -12.62 -0.63 -4.16
C VAL A 141 -12.95 0.07 -2.85
N HIS A 142 -12.91 -0.65 -1.74
CA HIS A 142 -13.16 -0.08 -0.42
C HIS A 142 -12.10 0.96 -0.04
N TRP A 143 -10.83 0.67 -0.25
CA TRP A 143 -9.72 1.62 0.00
C TRP A 143 -9.94 2.92 -0.79
N THR A 144 -10.19 2.82 -2.09
CA THR A 144 -10.48 3.97 -2.96
C THR A 144 -11.72 4.74 -2.47
N SER A 145 -12.78 4.02 -2.08
CA SER A 145 -14.01 4.61 -1.55
C SER A 145 -13.79 5.40 -0.26
N CYS A 146 -12.93 4.91 0.63
CA CYS A 146 -12.57 5.60 1.88
C CYS A 146 -11.72 6.86 1.66
N ALA A 147 -11.07 7.00 0.50
CA ALA A 147 -10.22 8.13 0.18
C ALA A 147 -10.99 9.35 -0.36
N PHE A 148 -12.22 9.17 -0.85
CA PHE A 148 -13.03 10.28 -1.34
C PHE A 148 -13.38 11.27 -0.23
N ASN A 149 -13.46 12.54 -0.59
CA ASN A 149 -13.77 13.68 0.30
C ASN A 149 -12.79 13.83 1.49
N LYS A 150 -11.63 13.17 1.44
CA LYS A 150 -10.60 13.28 2.49
C LYS A 150 -9.62 14.41 2.15
N PRO A 151 -9.46 15.43 3.03
CA PRO A 151 -8.58 16.58 2.75
C PRO A 151 -7.11 16.20 2.65
N GLU A 152 -6.68 15.10 3.25
CA GLU A 152 -5.32 14.57 3.16
C GLU A 152 -5.07 13.73 1.90
N LYS A 153 -6.11 13.48 1.08
CA LYS A 153 -6.02 12.66 -0.12
C LYS A 153 -6.11 13.48 -1.40
N TYR A 154 -5.26 13.12 -2.35
CA TYR A 154 -5.22 13.73 -3.67
C TYR A 154 -5.48 12.69 -4.75
N PHE A 155 -6.25 13.07 -5.75
CA PHE A 155 -6.51 12.26 -6.92
C PHE A 155 -5.98 12.96 -8.18
N VAL A 156 -5.12 12.30 -8.93
CA VAL A 156 -4.80 12.66 -10.31
C VAL A 156 -5.77 11.90 -11.19
N ILE A 157 -6.61 12.60 -11.91
CA ILE A 157 -7.69 12.03 -12.74
C ILE A 157 -7.39 12.25 -14.22
N ALA A 158 -7.36 11.17 -14.99
CA ALA A 158 -7.33 11.21 -16.44
C ALA A 158 -8.76 11.09 -16.98
N GLU A 159 -9.23 12.13 -17.68
CA GLU A 159 -10.57 12.20 -18.25
C GLU A 159 -10.51 12.44 -19.76
N LYS A 160 -11.27 11.66 -20.55
CA LYS A 160 -11.40 11.80 -21.99
C LYS A 160 -12.87 11.63 -22.39
N ASN A 161 -13.40 12.57 -23.17
CA ASN A 161 -14.81 12.56 -23.60
C ASN A 161 -15.79 12.42 -22.41
N HIS A 162 -15.56 13.18 -21.34
CA HIS A 162 -16.35 13.14 -20.09
C HIS A 162 -16.39 11.77 -19.39
N LYS A 163 -15.38 10.93 -19.61
CA LYS A 163 -15.21 9.64 -18.94
C LYS A 163 -13.86 9.55 -18.26
N ILE A 164 -13.85 9.09 -17.05
CA ILE A 164 -12.60 8.81 -16.33
C ILE A 164 -12.00 7.53 -16.88
N ILE A 165 -10.77 7.63 -17.38
CA ILE A 165 -10.03 6.53 -17.99
C ILE A 165 -8.84 6.05 -17.17
N GLY A 166 -8.52 6.74 -16.08
CA GLY A 166 -7.47 6.37 -15.14
C GLY A 166 -7.43 7.31 -13.94
N TYR A 167 -6.84 6.84 -12.86
CA TYR A 167 -6.60 7.64 -11.67
C TYR A 167 -5.31 7.24 -10.96
N LEU A 168 -4.77 8.18 -10.18
CA LEU A 168 -3.70 7.95 -9.24
C LEU A 168 -4.12 8.60 -7.91
N LEU A 169 -4.07 7.83 -6.82
CA LEU A 169 -4.37 8.28 -5.47
C LEU A 169 -3.05 8.40 -4.70
N PHE A 170 -2.84 9.55 -4.05
CA PHE A 170 -1.66 9.79 -3.23
C PHE A 170 -1.98 10.70 -2.03
N PHE A 171 -1.05 10.77 -1.10
CA PHE A 171 -1.04 11.76 -0.03
C PHE A 171 0.34 12.39 0.09
N ILE A 172 0.39 13.55 0.75
CA ILE A 172 1.64 14.26 1.06
C ILE A 172 2.04 13.93 2.50
N ASN A 173 3.27 13.46 2.68
CA ASN A 173 3.91 13.38 3.97
C ASN A 173 4.77 14.65 4.14
N GLU A 174 4.26 15.63 4.87
CA GLU A 174 4.91 16.92 5.05
C GLU A 174 6.22 16.83 5.85
N GLU A 175 6.27 15.93 6.86
CA GLU A 175 7.47 15.71 7.68
C GLU A 175 8.68 15.33 6.83
N HIS A 176 8.47 14.57 5.79
CA HIS A 176 9.52 14.06 4.90
C HIS A 176 9.54 14.76 3.53
N ALA A 177 8.69 15.75 3.31
CA ALA A 177 8.53 16.46 2.04
C ALA A 177 8.43 15.51 0.84
N ASN A 178 7.56 14.49 0.95
CA ASN A 178 7.35 13.53 -0.14
C ASN A 178 5.88 13.26 -0.43
N ALA A 179 5.59 12.91 -1.69
CA ALA A 179 4.33 12.30 -2.07
C ALA A 179 4.42 10.78 -1.95
N VAL A 180 3.37 10.15 -1.44
CA VAL A 180 3.27 8.69 -1.33
C VAL A 180 2.11 8.21 -2.18
N ILE A 181 2.41 7.47 -3.24
CA ILE A 181 1.40 6.86 -4.09
C ILE A 181 0.80 5.67 -3.35
N GLU A 182 -0.52 5.68 -3.17
CA GLU A 182 -1.27 4.57 -2.61
C GLU A 182 -1.79 3.63 -3.70
N LEU A 183 -2.38 4.20 -4.74
CA LEU A 183 -3.00 3.45 -5.83
C LEU A 183 -2.77 4.16 -7.18
N ILE A 184 -2.55 3.40 -8.24
CA ILE A 184 -2.58 3.89 -9.61
C ILE A 184 -3.26 2.85 -10.48
N ALA A 185 -4.19 3.27 -11.32
CA ALA A 185 -4.92 2.37 -12.19
C ALA A 185 -5.42 3.07 -13.45
N THR A 186 -5.54 2.30 -14.52
CA THR A 186 -6.13 2.73 -15.78
C THR A 186 -7.23 1.77 -16.20
N SER A 187 -8.25 2.28 -16.86
CA SER A 187 -9.32 1.48 -17.45
C SER A 187 -8.73 0.45 -18.42
N ASN A 188 -9.22 -0.78 -18.34
CA ASN A 188 -8.80 -1.86 -19.22
C ASN A 188 -8.97 -1.53 -20.71
N LEU A 189 -9.99 -0.71 -21.04
CA LEU A 189 -10.29 -0.28 -22.41
C LEU A 189 -9.26 0.72 -22.97
N HIS A 190 -8.42 1.30 -22.13
CA HIS A 190 -7.46 2.34 -22.51
C HIS A 190 -6.01 1.92 -22.22
N ARG A 191 -5.76 0.63 -22.02
CA ARG A 191 -4.40 0.10 -21.85
C ARG A 191 -3.54 0.35 -23.10
N GLY A 192 -2.24 0.53 -22.90
CA GLY A 192 -1.29 0.80 -24.01
C GLY A 192 -1.27 2.24 -24.51
N GLN A 193 -2.18 3.11 -24.07
CA GLN A 193 -2.26 4.53 -24.45
C GLN A 193 -1.40 5.47 -23.56
N ASN A 194 -0.47 4.93 -22.80
CA ASN A 194 0.41 5.65 -21.88
C ASN A 194 -0.29 6.51 -20.81
N ILE A 195 -1.57 6.21 -20.47
CA ILE A 195 -2.33 6.96 -19.45
C ILE A 195 -1.61 6.95 -18.09
N GLY A 196 -1.07 5.80 -17.68
CA GLY A 196 -0.30 5.70 -16.42
C GLY A 196 0.92 6.62 -16.43
N GLY A 197 1.64 6.73 -17.55
CA GLY A 197 2.77 7.64 -17.70
C GLY A 197 2.35 9.11 -17.59
N SER A 198 1.23 9.49 -18.20
CA SER A 198 0.66 10.84 -18.09
C SER A 198 0.21 11.16 -16.66
N LEU A 199 -0.45 10.24 -15.95
CA LEU A 199 -0.81 10.40 -14.54
C LEU A 199 0.43 10.64 -13.68
N MET A 200 1.50 9.85 -13.89
CA MET A 200 2.75 9.97 -13.16
C MET A 200 3.45 11.31 -13.43
N ALA A 201 3.56 11.72 -14.68
CA ALA A 201 4.20 12.97 -15.06
C ALA A 201 3.48 14.19 -14.45
N ASN A 202 2.13 14.16 -14.36
CA ASN A 202 1.38 15.23 -13.71
C ASN A 202 1.58 15.23 -12.19
N LEU A 203 1.69 14.05 -11.54
CA LEU A 203 2.09 13.99 -10.13
C LEU A 203 3.50 14.56 -9.91
N GLU A 204 4.45 14.28 -10.81
CA GLU A 204 5.82 14.81 -10.73
C GLU A 204 5.85 16.33 -10.85
N SER A 205 5.09 16.91 -11.79
CA SER A 205 4.94 18.38 -11.92
C SER A 205 4.34 18.98 -10.66
N PHE A 206 3.27 18.41 -10.15
CA PHE A 206 2.65 18.84 -8.90
C PHE A 206 3.63 18.75 -7.70
N ALA A 207 4.38 17.66 -7.60
CA ALA A 207 5.37 17.47 -6.54
C ALA A 207 6.48 18.55 -6.61
N PHE A 208 6.96 18.87 -7.82
CA PHE A 208 7.92 19.94 -8.04
C PHE A 208 7.36 21.31 -7.60
N GLU A 209 6.16 21.67 -8.06
CA GLU A 209 5.48 22.93 -7.73
C GLU A 209 5.22 23.08 -6.20
N LYS A 210 4.99 21.97 -5.51
CA LYS A 210 4.82 21.93 -4.05
C LYS A 210 6.14 21.86 -3.28
N GLY A 211 7.29 21.83 -3.96
CA GLY A 211 8.61 21.73 -3.33
C GLY A 211 8.89 20.38 -2.66
N LEU A 212 8.15 19.32 -3.05
CA LEU A 212 8.39 17.98 -2.55
C LEU A 212 9.72 17.44 -3.11
N LYS A 213 10.43 16.66 -2.32
CA LYS A 213 11.77 16.16 -2.66
C LYS A 213 11.73 14.82 -3.37
N THR A 214 10.75 13.99 -3.03
CA THR A 214 10.66 12.62 -3.56
C THR A 214 9.21 12.19 -3.73
N ILE A 215 9.01 11.23 -4.62
CA ILE A 215 7.78 10.43 -4.72
C ILE A 215 8.13 9.00 -4.31
N LYS A 216 7.32 8.41 -3.45
CA LYS A 216 7.48 7.04 -2.96
C LYS A 216 6.30 6.17 -3.38
N VAL A 217 6.57 4.89 -3.62
CA VAL A 217 5.54 3.91 -3.92
C VAL A 217 5.98 2.52 -3.48
N GLY A 218 5.01 1.69 -3.08
CA GLY A 218 5.20 0.26 -2.85
C GLY A 218 4.43 -0.56 -3.89
N THR A 219 4.99 -1.70 -4.29
CA THR A 219 4.29 -2.68 -5.13
C THR A 219 4.71 -4.09 -4.76
N GLN A 220 3.86 -5.08 -5.09
CA GLN A 220 4.18 -6.50 -4.88
C GLN A 220 5.25 -6.95 -5.87
N ALA A 221 6.15 -7.83 -5.44
CA ALA A 221 7.18 -8.42 -6.30
C ALA A 221 6.58 -9.19 -7.50
N ASP A 222 5.42 -9.83 -7.29
CA ASP A 222 4.69 -10.56 -8.33
C ASP A 222 4.02 -9.65 -9.35
N ASN A 223 3.87 -8.37 -9.05
CA ASN A 223 3.32 -7.37 -9.96
C ASN A 223 4.36 -6.90 -10.98
N ILE A 224 4.77 -7.82 -11.87
CA ILE A 224 5.80 -7.56 -12.88
C ILE A 224 5.49 -6.32 -13.74
N LEU A 225 4.20 -6.09 -14.05
CA LEU A 225 3.79 -4.91 -14.82
C LEU A 225 3.99 -3.61 -14.04
N GLY A 226 3.67 -3.62 -12.75
CA GLY A 226 3.92 -2.48 -11.85
C GLY A 226 5.41 -2.20 -11.68
N VAL A 227 6.22 -3.24 -11.45
CA VAL A 227 7.69 -3.13 -11.36
C VAL A 227 8.27 -2.51 -12.63
N ARG A 228 7.89 -3.02 -13.82
CA ARG A 228 8.35 -2.47 -15.10
C ARG A 228 7.88 -1.03 -15.31
N PHE A 229 6.66 -0.71 -14.90
CA PHE A 229 6.10 0.62 -15.01
C PHE A 229 6.88 1.64 -14.16
N TYR A 230 7.13 1.35 -12.88
CA TYR A 230 7.89 2.26 -12.01
C TYR A 230 9.33 2.44 -12.49
N ASN A 231 10.01 1.37 -12.92
CA ASN A 231 11.34 1.46 -13.52
C ASN A 231 11.34 2.35 -14.78
N LYS A 232 10.34 2.20 -15.65
CA LYS A 232 10.19 3.05 -16.86
C LYS A 232 9.93 4.52 -16.51
N CYS A 233 9.22 4.79 -15.41
CA CYS A 233 9.01 6.15 -14.88
C CYS A 233 10.24 6.72 -14.15
N GLY A 234 11.36 6.01 -14.09
CA GLY A 234 12.60 6.47 -13.47
C GLY A 234 12.66 6.31 -11.96
N PHE A 235 11.76 5.50 -11.38
CA PHE A 235 11.85 5.15 -9.96
C PHE A 235 12.98 4.17 -9.72
N GLN A 236 13.66 4.35 -8.59
CA GLN A 236 14.73 3.47 -8.12
C GLN A 236 14.20 2.55 -7.03
N TYR A 237 14.52 1.27 -7.13
CA TYR A 237 14.29 0.29 -6.07
C TYR A 237 15.17 0.61 -4.85
N ILE A 238 14.58 0.64 -3.67
CA ILE A 238 15.27 0.97 -2.42
C ILE A 238 15.42 -0.25 -1.53
N LEU A 239 14.32 -0.95 -1.28
CA LEU A 239 14.31 -2.11 -0.38
C LEU A 239 13.05 -2.96 -0.62
N CYS A 240 13.07 -4.17 -0.08
CA CYS A 240 11.93 -5.06 -0.02
C CYS A 240 11.56 -5.34 1.44
N ASN A 241 10.27 -5.39 1.74
CA ASN A 241 9.75 -5.87 3.01
C ASN A 241 9.03 -7.19 2.80
N SER A 242 9.29 -8.19 3.63
CA SER A 242 8.47 -9.40 3.62
C SER A 242 7.25 -9.22 4.53
N ILE A 243 6.09 -9.56 3.99
CA ILE A 243 4.80 -9.42 4.68
C ILE A 243 4.25 -10.82 4.93
N TYR A 244 4.02 -11.13 6.19
CA TYR A 244 3.43 -12.41 6.60
C TYR A 244 2.05 -12.15 7.19
N HIS A 245 1.15 -13.09 6.96
CA HIS A 245 -0.12 -13.17 7.67
C HIS A 245 -0.03 -14.28 8.73
N TYR A 246 -0.52 -13.97 9.92
CA TYR A 246 -0.51 -14.85 11.07
C TYR A 246 -1.90 -14.91 11.70
N TRP A 247 -2.37 -16.12 11.93
CA TRP A 247 -3.65 -16.43 12.58
C TRP A 247 -3.38 -17.19 13.86
N PRO A 248 -3.14 -16.51 15.01
CA PRO A 248 -2.63 -17.12 16.24
C PRO A 248 -3.44 -18.30 16.75
N ASN A 249 -4.76 -18.25 16.58
CA ASN A 249 -5.70 -19.24 17.10
C ASN A 249 -6.09 -20.33 16.07
N ARG A 250 -5.50 -20.32 14.88
CA ARG A 250 -5.71 -21.38 13.88
C ARG A 250 -4.56 -22.38 13.96
N ARG A 251 -4.92 -23.62 14.20
CA ARG A 251 -3.96 -24.75 14.05
C ARG A 251 -3.74 -24.99 12.56
N ALA A 252 -2.48 -25.27 12.21
CA ALA A 252 -2.11 -25.67 10.85
C ALA A 252 -2.82 -26.95 10.43
#